data_2d5acaf7564f383e2d89af26bd42fbd1
#
_entry.id   2d5acaf7564f383e2d89af26bd42fbd1
#
_cell.length_a   1.000
_cell.length_b   1.000
_cell.length_c   1.000
_cell.angle_alpha   90.00
_cell.angle_beta   90.00
_cell.angle_gamma   90.00
#
_symmetry.space_group_name_H-M   'P 1'
#
loop_
_entity.id
_entity.type
_entity.pdbx_description
1 polymer ?
#
loop_
_entity_poly.entity_id
_entity_poly.type
_entity_poly.pdbx_seq_one_letter_code
_entity_poly.pdbx_strand_id
1 'polypeptide(L)'
;MYKINRSALVPYSAQQMYELVNDVDSYRDFLPWCGGSRTIEKTDDSSVASVDIAFKGVHKTFTTSNRLAPGESIHMAMVDGPFSALEGRWSFKELDENACKICLDLDFAFSNRVVGAVIGPVFKIIADSMLDSFVKRAEELYAK
;
A
#
# COMPACT_ATOMS: atom_id res chain seq x y z
N MET A 1 9.42 12.51 -11.55
CA MET A 1 9.03 11.54 -10.53
C MET A 1 7.99 12.14 -9.61
N TYR A 2 6.95 11.39 -9.32
CA TYR A 2 5.88 11.82 -8.42
C TYR A 2 6.17 11.33 -7.02
N LYS A 3 5.85 12.17 -6.03
CA LYS A 3 6.07 11.84 -4.62
C LYS A 3 4.79 12.04 -3.82
N ILE A 4 4.46 11.05 -3.00
CA ILE A 4 3.32 11.13 -2.09
C ILE A 4 3.84 10.86 -0.68
N ASN A 5 3.45 11.72 0.25
CA ASN A 5 3.74 11.56 1.66
C ASN A 5 2.45 11.81 2.45
N ARG A 6 2.00 10.79 3.16
CA ARG A 6 0.77 10.85 3.97
C ARG A 6 1.04 10.28 5.34
N SER A 7 0.38 10.80 6.35
CA SER A 7 0.49 10.26 7.70
C SER A 7 -0.82 10.43 8.47
N ALA A 8 -1.01 9.59 9.47
CA ALA A 8 -2.17 9.65 10.37
C ALA A 8 -1.79 9.12 11.74
N LEU A 9 -2.45 9.67 12.77
CA LEU A 9 -2.36 9.15 14.13
C LEU A 9 -3.59 8.27 14.34
N VAL A 10 -3.39 7.05 14.82
CA VAL A 10 -4.49 6.09 14.98
C VAL A 10 -4.46 5.48 16.39
N PRO A 11 -5.65 5.18 16.97
CA PRO A 11 -5.75 4.58 18.32
C PRO A 11 -5.61 3.05 18.26
N TYR A 12 -4.64 2.56 17.49
CA TYR A 12 -4.32 1.15 17.33
C TYR A 12 -2.82 0.97 17.41
N SER A 13 -2.36 -0.21 17.83
CA SER A 13 -0.92 -0.46 17.97
C SER A 13 -0.21 -0.47 16.61
N ALA A 14 1.10 -0.20 16.63
CA ALA A 14 1.93 -0.31 15.43
C ALA A 14 1.85 -1.72 14.84
N GLN A 15 1.83 -2.75 15.69
CA GLN A 15 1.71 -4.15 15.24
C GLN A 15 0.38 -4.41 14.53
N GLN A 16 -0.74 -3.90 15.06
CA GLN A 16 -2.04 -4.05 14.43
C GLN A 16 -2.08 -3.41 13.04
N MET A 17 -1.56 -2.20 12.92
CA MET A 17 -1.54 -1.50 11.62
C MET A 17 -0.56 -2.17 10.65
N TYR A 18 0.58 -2.64 11.14
CA TYR A 18 1.53 -3.40 10.32
C TYR A 18 0.88 -4.66 9.74
N GLU A 19 0.22 -5.44 10.57
CA GLU A 19 -0.45 -6.68 10.14
C GLU A 19 -1.53 -6.39 9.10
N LEU A 20 -2.29 -5.32 9.29
CA LEU A 20 -3.34 -4.92 8.36
C LEU A 20 -2.76 -4.57 6.97
N VAL A 21 -1.69 -3.79 6.93
CA VAL A 21 -1.05 -3.40 5.67
C VAL A 21 -0.32 -4.58 5.02
N ASN A 22 0.25 -5.46 5.81
CA ASN A 22 0.97 -6.63 5.31
C ASN A 22 0.04 -7.74 4.78
N ASP A 23 -1.25 -7.68 5.10
CA ASP A 23 -2.23 -8.67 4.66
C ASP A 23 -2.77 -8.33 3.27
N VAL A 24 -1.90 -8.47 2.27
CA VAL A 24 -2.19 -8.14 0.86
C VAL A 24 -3.36 -8.96 0.32
N ASP A 25 -3.51 -10.21 0.74
CA ASP A 25 -4.59 -11.08 0.25
C ASP A 25 -5.98 -10.54 0.60
N SER A 26 -6.10 -9.70 1.63
CA SER A 26 -7.36 -9.09 2.03
C SER A 26 -7.65 -7.75 1.38
N TYR A 27 -6.72 -7.18 0.61
CA TYR A 27 -6.90 -5.87 -0.02
C TYR A 27 -8.16 -5.79 -0.88
N ARG A 28 -8.48 -6.84 -1.61
CA ARG A 28 -9.67 -6.89 -2.47
C ARG A 28 -10.99 -6.80 -1.69
N ASP A 29 -10.95 -7.05 -0.39
CA ASP A 29 -12.16 -7.04 0.46
C ASP A 29 -12.58 -5.63 0.86
N PHE A 30 -11.67 -4.64 0.82
CA PHE A 30 -11.99 -3.29 1.30
C PHE A 30 -11.43 -2.14 0.45
N LEU A 31 -10.51 -2.40 -0.47
CA LEU A 31 -10.00 -1.34 -1.35
C LEU A 31 -10.83 -1.30 -2.63
N PRO A 32 -11.59 -0.23 -2.87
CA PRO A 32 -12.53 -0.18 -4.00
C PRO A 32 -11.89 -0.25 -5.38
N TRP A 33 -10.60 0.07 -5.47
CA TRP A 33 -9.84 0.02 -6.71
C TRP A 33 -9.15 -1.31 -6.94
N CYS A 34 -9.18 -2.20 -5.96
CA CYS A 34 -8.47 -3.49 -6.04
C CYS A 34 -9.37 -4.57 -6.62
N GLY A 35 -9.04 -5.04 -7.82
CA GLY A 35 -9.76 -6.13 -8.48
C GLY A 35 -9.29 -7.51 -8.06
N GLY A 36 -8.14 -7.60 -7.43
CA GLY A 36 -7.57 -8.82 -6.91
C GLY A 36 -6.22 -8.56 -6.28
N SER A 37 -5.81 -9.41 -5.37
CA SER A 37 -4.52 -9.28 -4.70
C SER A 37 -4.08 -10.63 -4.18
N ARG A 38 -2.77 -10.85 -4.15
CA ARG A 38 -2.22 -12.11 -3.66
C ARG A 38 -0.77 -11.96 -3.23
N THR A 39 -0.40 -12.76 -2.24
CA THR A 39 0.99 -12.93 -1.84
C THR A 39 1.56 -14.12 -2.63
N ILE A 40 2.63 -13.89 -3.38
CA ILE A 40 3.26 -14.90 -4.24
C ILE A 40 4.30 -15.69 -3.45
N GLU A 41 5.14 -14.98 -2.70
CA GLU A 41 6.17 -15.57 -1.85
C GLU A 41 6.20 -14.81 -0.54
N LYS A 42 6.50 -15.50 0.56
CA LYS A 42 6.58 -14.86 1.87
C LYS A 42 7.59 -15.57 2.76
N THR A 43 8.43 -14.77 3.42
CA THR A 43 9.31 -15.21 4.51
C THR A 43 9.04 -14.30 5.71
N ASP A 44 9.78 -14.46 6.80
CA ASP A 44 9.61 -13.63 8.01
C ASP A 44 9.97 -12.16 7.77
N ASP A 45 10.88 -11.88 6.84
CA ASP A 45 11.40 -10.53 6.60
C ASP A 45 11.23 -10.04 5.16
N SER A 46 10.54 -10.80 4.31
CA SER A 46 10.30 -10.38 2.93
C SER A 46 9.04 -11.00 2.35
N SER A 47 8.52 -10.37 1.31
CA SER A 47 7.41 -10.93 0.54
C SER A 47 7.45 -10.41 -0.90
N VAL A 48 6.80 -11.17 -1.79
CA VAL A 48 6.51 -10.71 -3.14
C VAL A 48 5.00 -10.78 -3.29
N ALA A 49 4.39 -9.68 -3.65
CA ALA A 49 2.95 -9.57 -3.74
C ALA A 49 2.51 -8.91 -5.04
N SER A 50 1.35 -9.31 -5.53
CA SER A 50 0.76 -8.78 -6.75
C SER A 50 -0.60 -8.17 -6.43
N VAL A 51 -0.87 -7.00 -7.02
CA VAL A 51 -2.13 -6.27 -6.83
C VAL A 51 -2.67 -5.85 -8.18
N ASP A 52 -3.95 -6.10 -8.40
CA ASP A 52 -4.64 -5.72 -9.62
C ASP A 52 -5.41 -4.42 -9.39
N ILE A 53 -5.11 -3.41 -10.19
CA ILE A 53 -5.90 -2.18 -10.24
C ILE A 53 -7.05 -2.41 -11.21
N ALA A 54 -8.27 -2.22 -10.73
CA ALA A 54 -9.49 -2.28 -11.54
C ALA A 54 -10.38 -1.10 -11.15
N PHE A 55 -10.18 0.05 -11.80
CA PHE A 55 -10.84 1.28 -11.40
C PHE A 55 -10.96 2.24 -12.58
N LYS A 56 -12.13 2.80 -12.80
CA LYS A 56 -12.40 3.80 -13.85
C LYS A 56 -11.89 3.38 -15.23
N GLY A 57 -12.12 2.10 -15.59
CA GLY A 57 -11.72 1.58 -16.90
C GLY A 57 -10.27 1.17 -17.01
N VAL A 58 -9.47 1.34 -15.93
CA VAL A 58 -8.07 0.92 -15.92
C VAL A 58 -7.97 -0.45 -15.30
N HIS A 59 -7.30 -1.38 -16.01
CA HIS A 59 -6.99 -2.72 -15.53
C HIS A 59 -5.50 -2.97 -15.68
N LYS A 60 -4.77 -2.94 -14.59
CA LYS A 60 -3.33 -3.18 -14.59
C LYS A 60 -2.92 -3.95 -13.34
N THR A 61 -1.96 -4.84 -13.51
CA THR A 61 -1.38 -5.59 -12.40
C THR A 61 0.03 -5.10 -12.15
N PHE A 62 0.37 -4.92 -10.90
CA PHE A 62 1.76 -4.65 -10.54
C PHE A 62 2.19 -5.56 -9.40
N THR A 63 3.48 -5.92 -9.43
CA THR A 63 4.08 -6.82 -8.45
C THR A 63 5.20 -6.09 -7.74
N THR A 64 5.25 -6.20 -6.44
CA THR A 64 6.29 -5.59 -5.63
C THR A 64 7.05 -6.63 -4.81
N SER A 65 8.32 -6.35 -4.60
CA SER A 65 9.15 -7.07 -3.64
C SER A 65 9.21 -6.19 -2.38
N ASN A 66 8.87 -6.78 -1.25
CA ASN A 66 8.71 -6.04 -0.01
C ASN A 66 9.70 -6.54 1.03
N ARG A 67 10.37 -5.59 1.69
CA ARG A 67 11.18 -5.88 2.88
C ARG A 67 10.37 -5.57 4.12
N LEU A 68 10.28 -6.53 5.01
CA LEU A 68 9.42 -6.47 6.20
C LEU A 68 10.24 -6.32 7.46
N ALA A 69 9.94 -5.28 8.23
CA ALA A 69 10.42 -5.14 9.61
C ALA A 69 9.18 -5.18 10.49
N PRO A 70 8.80 -6.35 11.03
CA PRO A 70 7.52 -6.53 11.73
C PRO A 70 7.24 -5.49 12.80
N GLY A 71 6.07 -4.85 12.70
CA GLY A 71 5.66 -3.80 13.63
C GLY A 71 6.32 -2.44 13.39
N GLU A 72 7.25 -2.33 12.44
CA GLU A 72 8.03 -1.10 12.20
C GLU A 72 7.86 -0.51 10.82
N SER A 73 8.11 -1.31 9.78
CA SER A 73 8.06 -0.79 8.41
C SER A 73 7.90 -1.88 7.35
N ILE A 74 7.46 -1.44 6.16
CA ILE A 74 7.41 -2.26 4.96
C ILE A 74 8.01 -1.41 3.84
N HIS A 75 9.09 -1.88 3.23
CA HIS A 75 9.71 -1.25 2.06
C HIS A 75 9.27 -1.98 0.81
N MET A 76 8.70 -1.26 -0.15
CA MET A 76 8.22 -1.82 -1.41
C MET A 76 9.07 -1.35 -2.57
N ALA A 77 9.41 -2.27 -3.47
CA ALA A 77 10.07 -1.95 -4.73
C ALA A 77 9.36 -2.72 -5.85
N MET A 78 9.12 -2.07 -6.97
CA MET A 78 8.44 -2.72 -8.09
C MET A 78 9.30 -3.80 -8.75
N VAL A 79 8.70 -4.95 -8.98
CA VAL A 79 9.28 -6.05 -9.76
C VAL A 79 8.75 -6.01 -11.19
N ASP A 80 7.44 -5.78 -11.33
CA ASP A 80 6.77 -5.74 -12.62
C ASP A 80 5.56 -4.82 -12.56
N GLY A 81 5.30 -4.08 -13.61
CA GLY A 81 4.15 -3.19 -13.67
C GLY A 81 4.35 -2.04 -14.66
N PRO A 82 3.37 -1.11 -14.71
CA PRO A 82 3.36 -0.02 -15.70
C PRO A 82 4.23 1.18 -15.33
N PHE A 83 5.19 1.01 -14.43
CA PHE A 83 6.04 2.08 -13.94
C PHE A 83 7.48 1.87 -14.38
N SER A 84 8.20 2.96 -14.63
CA SER A 84 9.65 2.92 -14.81
C SER A 84 10.36 2.87 -13.46
N ALA A 85 9.69 3.39 -12.41
CA ALA A 85 10.18 3.33 -11.05
C ALA A 85 8.98 3.36 -10.09
N LEU A 86 9.03 2.55 -9.06
CA LEU A 86 8.07 2.59 -7.97
C LEU A 86 8.79 2.11 -6.72
N GLU A 87 8.84 2.97 -5.74
CA GLU A 87 9.43 2.67 -4.44
C GLU A 87 8.55 3.26 -3.37
N GLY A 88 8.25 2.48 -2.34
CA GLY A 88 7.38 2.92 -1.27
C GLY A 88 7.84 2.45 0.08
N ARG A 89 7.37 3.14 1.11
CA ARG A 89 7.65 2.77 2.48
C ARG A 89 6.45 3.06 3.35
N TRP A 90 5.97 2.04 4.04
CA TRP A 90 5.07 2.17 5.16
C TRP A 90 5.90 2.20 6.44
N SER A 91 5.62 3.14 7.33
CA SER A 91 6.26 3.24 8.63
C SER A 91 5.21 3.25 9.72
N PHE A 92 5.46 2.52 10.79
CA PHE A 92 4.55 2.39 11.93
C PHE A 92 5.30 2.78 13.19
N LYS A 93 5.16 4.03 13.61
CA LYS A 93 5.86 4.52 14.80
C LYS A 93 4.97 4.35 16.03
N GLU A 94 5.39 3.49 16.96
CA GLU A 94 4.66 3.28 18.20
C GLU A 94 4.71 4.54 19.06
N LEU A 95 3.55 5.00 19.50
CA LEU A 95 3.41 6.13 20.41
C LEU A 95 3.14 5.64 21.84
N ASP A 96 2.31 4.60 21.95
CA ASP A 96 2.13 3.80 23.15
C ASP A 96 1.61 2.42 22.73
N GLU A 97 1.24 1.57 23.68
CA GLU A 97 0.80 0.19 23.38
C GLU A 97 -0.48 0.11 22.54
N ASN A 98 -1.26 1.20 22.49
CA ASN A 98 -2.54 1.25 21.78
C ASN A 98 -2.64 2.40 20.78
N ALA A 99 -1.52 3.01 20.41
CA ALA A 99 -1.53 4.11 19.45
C ALA A 99 -0.24 4.13 18.62
N CYS A 100 -0.37 4.51 17.37
CA CYS A 100 0.81 4.69 16.52
C CYS A 100 0.59 5.80 15.50
N LYS A 101 1.70 6.25 14.91
CA LYS A 101 1.69 7.12 13.75
C LYS A 101 2.01 6.25 12.53
N ILE A 102 1.06 6.16 11.59
CA ILE A 102 1.26 5.45 10.34
C ILE A 102 1.63 6.45 9.24
N CYS A 103 2.66 6.15 8.49
CA CYS A 103 3.14 6.99 7.38
C CYS A 103 3.27 6.18 6.11
N LEU A 104 2.93 6.81 5.00
CA LEU A 104 3.17 6.27 3.66
C LEU A 104 3.99 7.26 2.86
N ASP A 105 5.15 6.82 2.39
CA ASP A 105 5.99 7.56 1.46
C ASP A 105 6.05 6.76 0.17
N LEU A 106 5.72 7.39 -0.96
CA LEU A 106 5.67 6.71 -2.24
C LEU A 106 6.31 7.59 -3.32
N ASP A 107 7.29 7.03 -4.02
CA ASP A 107 7.95 7.67 -5.16
C ASP A 107 7.70 6.81 -6.39
N PHE A 108 7.20 7.41 -7.47
CA PHE A 108 6.89 6.64 -8.68
C PHE A 108 7.03 7.48 -9.95
N ALA A 109 7.28 6.77 -11.06
CA ALA A 109 7.29 7.33 -12.40
C ALA A 109 6.71 6.30 -13.36
N PHE A 110 6.04 6.76 -14.42
CA PHE A 110 5.42 5.86 -15.39
C PHE A 110 6.40 5.45 -16.48
N SER A 111 6.12 4.31 -17.13
CA SER A 111 6.98 3.73 -18.18
C SER A 111 7.19 4.67 -19.36
N ASN A 112 6.15 5.44 -19.73
CA ASN A 112 6.22 6.43 -20.81
C ASN A 112 5.05 7.41 -20.67
N ARG A 113 5.00 8.41 -21.58
CA ARG A 113 3.97 9.45 -21.57
C ARG A 113 2.56 8.91 -21.77
N VAL A 114 2.39 7.91 -22.62
CA VAL A 114 1.07 7.35 -22.92
C VAL A 114 0.54 6.63 -21.68
N VAL A 115 1.36 5.81 -21.05
CA VAL A 115 1.00 5.11 -19.82
C VAL A 115 0.67 6.13 -18.73
N GLY A 116 1.48 7.16 -18.56
CA GLY A 116 1.23 8.20 -17.56
C GLY A 116 -0.06 8.97 -17.81
N ALA A 117 -0.41 9.23 -19.07
CA ALA A 117 -1.65 9.93 -19.41
C ALA A 117 -2.90 9.10 -19.10
N VAL A 118 -2.82 7.78 -19.29
CA VAL A 118 -3.95 6.87 -19.07
C VAL A 118 -4.08 6.45 -17.60
N ILE A 119 -2.98 6.05 -16.99
CA ILE A 119 -2.98 5.47 -15.63
C ILE A 119 -2.78 6.55 -14.56
N GLY A 120 -2.04 7.61 -14.87
CA GLY A 120 -1.65 8.63 -13.90
C GLY A 120 -2.79 9.21 -13.07
N PRO A 121 -3.87 9.72 -13.67
CA PRO A 121 -4.98 10.26 -12.90
C PRO A 121 -5.62 9.25 -11.97
N VAL A 122 -5.77 8.01 -12.42
CA VAL A 122 -6.35 6.91 -11.61
C VAL A 122 -5.40 6.55 -10.47
N PHE A 123 -4.12 6.37 -10.78
CA PHE A 123 -3.13 5.98 -9.77
C PHE A 123 -2.96 7.06 -8.70
N LYS A 124 -3.05 8.33 -9.07
CA LYS A 124 -2.98 9.42 -8.12
C LYS A 124 -4.14 9.37 -7.12
N ILE A 125 -5.36 9.10 -7.60
CA ILE A 125 -6.53 8.94 -6.73
C ILE A 125 -6.30 7.78 -5.76
N ILE A 126 -5.82 6.64 -6.27
CA ILE A 126 -5.53 5.45 -5.47
C ILE A 126 -4.51 5.77 -4.38
N ALA A 127 -3.39 6.37 -4.76
CA ALA A 127 -2.30 6.66 -3.83
C ALA A 127 -2.71 7.69 -2.77
N ASP A 128 -3.44 8.73 -3.16
CA ASP A 128 -3.93 9.76 -2.24
C ASP A 128 -4.93 9.21 -1.22
N SER A 129 -5.72 8.21 -1.58
CA SER A 129 -6.76 7.65 -0.70
C SER A 129 -6.32 6.41 0.06
N MET A 130 -5.15 5.85 -0.26
CA MET A 130 -4.72 4.57 0.28
C MET A 130 -4.65 4.53 1.80
N LEU A 131 -3.97 5.51 2.39
CA LEU A 131 -3.83 5.57 3.85
C LEU A 131 -5.21 5.66 4.54
N ASP A 132 -6.10 6.51 4.03
CA ASP A 132 -7.44 6.67 4.60
C ASP A 132 -8.24 5.37 4.54
N SER A 133 -8.08 4.60 3.47
CA SER A 133 -8.75 3.31 3.33
C SER A 133 -8.27 2.31 4.38
N PHE A 134 -6.98 2.27 4.68
CA PHE A 134 -6.43 1.42 5.73
C PHE A 134 -6.89 1.86 7.12
N VAL A 135 -6.93 3.16 7.38
CA VAL A 135 -7.42 3.70 8.65
C VAL A 135 -8.89 3.31 8.87
N LYS A 136 -9.70 3.44 7.83
CA LYS A 136 -11.11 3.06 7.87
C LYS A 136 -11.28 1.56 8.11
N ARG A 137 -10.46 0.74 7.45
CA ARG A 137 -10.51 -0.71 7.65
C ARG A 137 -10.12 -1.09 9.08
N ALA A 138 -9.14 -0.40 9.66
CA ALA A 138 -8.75 -0.62 11.05
C ALA A 138 -9.91 -0.33 12.01
N GLU A 139 -10.69 0.73 11.74
CA GLU A 139 -11.88 1.03 12.54
C GLU A 139 -12.89 -0.11 12.47
N GLU A 140 -13.12 -0.66 11.29
CA GLU A 140 -14.04 -1.79 11.10
C GLU A 140 -13.62 -3.05 11.85
N LEU A 141 -12.30 -3.31 11.91
CA LEU A 141 -11.77 -4.55 12.50
C LEU A 141 -11.44 -4.43 13.98
N TYR A 142 -10.97 -3.28 14.44
CA TYR A 142 -10.40 -3.12 15.77
C TYR A 142 -11.20 -2.23 16.72
N ALA A 143 -12.01 -1.33 16.21
CA ALA A 143 -12.82 -0.44 17.04
C ALA A 143 -14.12 -1.15 17.46
N LYS A 144 -14.10 -1.74 18.63
CA LYS A 144 -15.27 -2.43 19.17
C LYS A 144 -15.61 -1.97 20.56
#